data_7b442caf89d6d7e7f50e74e9293a25d5
#
_entry.id   7b442caf89d6d7e7f50e74e9293a25d5
#
_cell.length_a   1.000
_cell.length_b   1.000
_cell.length_c   1.000
_cell.angle_alpha   90.00
_cell.angle_beta   90.00
_cell.angle_gamma   90.00
#
_symmetry.space_group_name_H-M   'P 1'
#
loop_
_entity.id
_entity.type
_entity.pdbx_description
1 polymer ?
#
loop_
_entity_poly.entity_id
_entity_poly.type
_entity_poly.pdbx_seq_one_letter_code
_entity_poly.pdbx_strand_id
1 'polypeptide(L)'
;MSDNENTKPTTEVQGDDKKKARKTTKVDSYATYIYKVLKQVHPKRGISKKGMAVMNSFVSDIFERIVTEAGHLARVNHKSTVGTREIQTAVRLILPGELAKHAISEGTKAVNKFHGESA
;
A
#
# COMPACT_ATOMS: atom_id res chain seq x y z
N MET A 1 25.50 7.89 -4.97
CA MET A 1 25.24 7.81 -5.23
C MET A 1 24.96 7.86 -5.62
N SER A 2 24.53 7.62 -5.56
CA SER A 2 23.99 7.51 -6.03
C SER A 2 23.49 7.25 -6.48
N ASP A 3 23.14 7.03 -6.39
CA ASP A 3 22.47 6.71 -6.92
C ASP A 3 22.02 6.29 -7.55
N ASN A 4 22.03 6.17 -7.50
CA ASN A 4 21.52 5.83 -8.21
C ASN A 4 21.13 5.26 -8.57
N GLU A 5 20.99 5.02 -8.31
CA GLU A 5 20.56 4.57 -8.65
C GLU A 5 20.06 4.14 -9.09
N ASN A 6 19.97 4.17 -8.86
CA ASN A 6 19.34 3.89 -9.32
C ASN A 6 18.92 3.44 -9.58
N THR A 7 18.79 3.33 -9.33
CA THR A 7 18.27 3.00 -9.67
C THR A 7 18.01 2.46 -10.04
N LYS A 8 18.03 2.34 -9.94
CA LYS A 8 17.61 1.93 -10.35
C LYS A 8 17.54 1.30 -10.48
N PRO A 9 17.54 1.09 -10.21
CA PRO A 9 17.24 0.46 -10.52
C PRO A 9 16.98 0.14 -10.97
N THR A 10 16.90 0.17 -10.92
CA THR A 10 16.46 -0.07 -11.59
C THR A 10 16.31 -0.26 -12.39
N THR A 11 16.45 -0.26 -12.44
CA THR A 11 16.19 -0.36 -13.31
C THR A 11 16.21 -0.70 -14.11
N GLU A 12 16.44 -0.91 -14.24
CA GLU A 12 16.38 -1.17 -15.03
C GLU A 12 16.17 -1.64 -15.80
N VAL A 13 15.95 -1.85 -16.02
CA VAL A 13 15.70 -2.06 -16.78
C VAL A 13 15.45 -2.31 -17.68
N GLN A 14 15.28 -2.52 -18.26
CA GLN A 14 15.05 -2.50 -19.14
C GLN A 14 14.78 -3.25 -20.04
N GLY A 15 14.81 -3.88 -20.37
CA GLY A 15 14.64 -4.74 -21.19
C GLY A 15 13.41 -5.16 -21.62
N ASP A 16 13.12 -6.18 -21.76
CA ASP A 16 12.00 -6.51 -22.04
C ASP A 16 11.21 -5.74 -21.55
N ASP A 17 11.56 -4.92 -21.35
CA ASP A 17 10.96 -3.95 -21.00
C ASP A 17 9.56 -4.00 -20.77
N LYS A 18 8.74 -4.55 -21.46
CA LYS A 18 7.41 -4.54 -21.24
C LYS A 18 7.01 -5.09 -19.96
N LYS A 19 7.43 -6.19 -19.58
CA LYS A 19 7.09 -6.75 -18.36
C LYS A 19 7.61 -6.02 -17.23
N LYS A 20 8.77 -5.53 -17.32
CA LYS A 20 9.36 -4.77 -16.31
C LYS A 20 8.57 -3.56 -16.08
N ALA A 21 8.06 -2.99 -17.09
CA ALA A 21 7.29 -1.79 -16.98
C ALA A 21 6.08 -2.00 -16.08
N ARG A 22 5.46 -3.16 -16.13
CA ARG A 22 4.35 -3.41 -15.30
C ARG A 22 4.69 -3.41 -13.85
N LYS A 23 5.81 -3.98 -13.46
CA LYS A 23 6.22 -3.98 -12.11
C LYS A 23 6.50 -2.59 -11.65
N THR A 24 7.16 -1.81 -12.45
CA THR A 24 7.45 -0.44 -12.13
C THR A 24 6.18 0.34 -11.89
N THR A 25 5.18 0.09 -12.72
CA THR A 25 3.92 0.78 -12.58
C THR A 25 3.26 0.48 -11.25
N LYS A 26 3.34 -0.76 -10.79
CA LYS A 26 2.77 -1.12 -9.54
C LYS A 26 3.42 -0.36 -8.41
N VAL A 27 4.73 -0.25 -8.39
CA VAL A 27 5.44 0.49 -7.39
C VAL A 27 5.08 1.96 -7.47
N ASP A 28 4.95 2.47 -8.70
CA ASP A 28 4.62 3.87 -8.88
C ASP A 28 3.24 4.23 -8.40
N SER A 29 2.33 3.29 -8.35
CA SER A 29 0.97 3.60 -7.93
C SER A 29 0.93 4.04 -6.47
N TYR A 30 1.78 3.50 -5.63
CA TYR A 30 1.85 3.94 -4.25
C TYR A 30 2.46 5.34 -4.16
N ALA A 31 3.41 5.63 -5.02
CA ALA A 31 4.05 6.93 -5.03
C ALA A 31 3.03 8.05 -5.27
N THR A 32 2.16 7.86 -6.23
CA THR A 32 1.14 8.85 -6.53
C THR A 32 0.25 9.10 -5.32
N TYR A 33 -0.15 8.04 -4.67
CA TYR A 33 -1.01 8.14 -3.52
C TYR A 33 -0.30 8.82 -2.35
N ILE A 34 0.95 8.43 -2.11
CA ILE A 34 1.75 9.03 -1.05
C ILE A 34 1.89 10.53 -1.29
N TYR A 35 2.11 10.93 -2.53
CA TYR A 35 2.26 12.33 -2.85
C TYR A 35 0.96 13.09 -2.57
N LYS A 36 -0.18 12.51 -2.91
CA LYS A 36 -1.46 13.13 -2.65
C LYS A 36 -1.66 13.37 -1.17
N VAL A 37 -1.38 12.37 -0.36
CA VAL A 37 -1.53 12.50 1.08
C VAL A 37 -0.59 13.55 1.64
N LEU A 38 0.65 13.56 1.15
CA LEU A 38 1.61 14.55 1.60
C LEU A 38 1.10 15.96 1.32
N LYS A 39 0.53 16.18 0.14
CA LYS A 39 0.04 17.50 -0.22
C LYS A 39 -1.17 17.91 0.62
N GLN A 40 -1.94 16.95 1.07
CA GLN A 40 -3.06 17.24 1.95
C GLN A 40 -2.60 17.67 3.33
N VAL A 41 -1.59 17.01 3.84
CA VAL A 41 -1.10 17.26 5.19
C VAL A 41 -0.13 18.43 5.25
N HIS A 42 0.76 18.50 4.27
CA HIS A 42 1.77 19.56 4.20
C HIS A 42 1.86 20.08 2.78
N PRO A 43 0.93 20.97 2.40
CA PRO A 43 0.82 21.40 1.00
C PRO A 43 2.08 21.99 0.40
N LYS A 44 2.92 22.60 1.23
CA LYS A 44 4.11 23.26 0.71
C LYS A 44 5.37 22.41 0.73
N ARG A 45 5.25 21.15 1.17
CA ARG A 45 6.41 20.29 1.23
C ARG A 45 6.45 19.31 0.09
N GLY A 46 7.65 18.96 -0.31
CA GLY A 46 7.82 17.92 -1.33
C GLY A 46 8.48 16.72 -0.70
N ILE A 47 8.78 15.74 -1.51
CA ILE A 47 9.47 14.55 -1.04
C ILE A 47 10.49 14.18 -2.11
N SER A 48 11.69 13.82 -1.68
CA SER A 48 12.75 13.46 -2.61
C SER A 48 12.48 12.10 -3.24
N LYS A 49 13.19 11.80 -4.31
CA LYS A 49 13.04 10.50 -4.94
C LYS A 49 13.43 9.37 -4.01
N LYS A 50 14.50 9.57 -3.25
CA LYS A 50 14.91 8.56 -2.30
C LYS A 50 13.90 8.42 -1.17
N GLY A 51 13.37 9.53 -0.71
CA GLY A 51 12.33 9.49 0.30
C GLY A 51 11.10 8.77 -0.20
N MET A 52 10.72 9.01 -1.45
CA MET A 52 9.59 8.34 -2.02
C MET A 52 9.83 6.82 -2.13
N ALA A 53 11.07 6.43 -2.50
CA ALA A 53 11.39 5.01 -2.59
C ALA A 53 11.26 4.32 -1.25
N VAL A 54 11.71 5.00 -0.19
CA VAL A 54 11.58 4.45 1.15
C VAL A 54 10.11 4.30 1.54
N MET A 55 9.31 5.32 1.24
CA MET A 55 7.88 5.27 1.56
C MET A 55 7.17 4.18 0.78
N ASN A 56 7.52 4.02 -0.50
CA ASN A 56 6.92 2.96 -1.30
C ASN A 56 7.23 1.59 -0.71
N SER A 57 8.48 1.38 -0.31
CA SER A 57 8.87 0.11 0.29
C SER A 57 8.12 -0.14 1.59
N PHE A 58 7.99 0.91 2.38
CA PHE A 58 7.29 0.80 3.65
C PHE A 58 5.82 0.42 3.44
N VAL A 59 5.14 1.12 2.54
CA VAL A 59 3.74 0.84 2.27
C VAL A 59 3.57 -0.57 1.70
N SER A 60 4.45 -0.96 0.81
CA SER A 60 4.40 -2.28 0.20
C SER A 60 4.57 -3.38 1.26
N ASP A 61 5.52 -3.18 2.18
CA ASP A 61 5.76 -4.14 3.23
C ASP A 61 4.56 -4.30 4.14
N ILE A 62 3.99 -3.19 4.55
CA ILE A 62 2.83 -3.23 5.44
C ILE A 62 1.67 -3.92 4.74
N PHE A 63 1.45 -3.59 3.47
CA PHE A 63 0.39 -4.19 2.70
C PHE A 63 0.56 -5.71 2.62
N GLU A 64 1.79 -6.14 2.32
CA GLU A 64 2.08 -7.55 2.21
C GLU A 64 1.83 -8.28 3.52
N ARG A 65 2.22 -7.68 4.63
CA ARG A 65 2.03 -8.31 5.92
C ARG A 65 0.55 -8.42 6.27
N ILE A 66 -0.22 -7.39 5.97
CA ILE A 66 -1.65 -7.41 6.24
C ILE A 66 -2.34 -8.46 5.38
N VAL A 67 -2.00 -8.54 4.10
CA VAL A 67 -2.62 -9.51 3.19
C VAL A 67 -2.27 -10.93 3.61
N THR A 68 -1.01 -11.15 4.00
CA THR A 68 -0.57 -12.46 4.44
C THR A 68 -1.33 -12.90 5.68
N GLU A 69 -1.46 -12.01 6.64
CA GLU A 69 -2.17 -12.34 7.86
C GLU A 69 -3.66 -12.55 7.59
N ALA A 70 -4.25 -11.72 6.76
CA ALA A 70 -5.67 -11.85 6.41
C ALA A 70 -5.93 -13.17 5.70
N GLY A 71 -5.02 -13.57 4.81
CA GLY A 71 -5.14 -14.85 4.12
C GLY A 71 -5.05 -16.02 5.09
N HIS A 72 -4.15 -15.90 6.07
CA HIS A 72 -4.03 -16.93 7.09
C HIS A 72 -5.33 -17.05 7.88
N LEU A 73 -5.91 -15.92 8.26
CA LEU A 73 -7.18 -15.93 9.01
C LEU A 73 -8.31 -16.56 8.19
N ALA A 74 -8.35 -16.23 6.91
CA ALA A 74 -9.37 -16.81 6.04
C ALA A 74 -9.22 -18.32 5.99
N ARG A 75 -7.98 -18.81 5.88
CA ARG A 75 -7.73 -20.23 5.81
C ARG A 75 -8.14 -20.91 7.10
N VAL A 76 -7.80 -20.33 8.24
CA VAL A 76 -8.14 -20.90 9.53
C VAL A 76 -9.66 -20.98 9.69
N ASN A 77 -10.38 -20.03 9.15
CA ASN A 77 -11.83 -20.00 9.24
C ASN A 77 -12.50 -20.70 8.07
N HIS A 78 -11.73 -21.42 7.28
CA HIS A 78 -12.25 -22.21 6.16
C HIS A 78 -13.00 -21.36 5.13
N LYS A 79 -12.48 -20.18 4.87
CA LYS A 79 -13.06 -19.29 3.86
C LYS A 79 -12.15 -19.23 2.65
N SER A 80 -12.73 -19.22 1.47
CA SER A 80 -11.94 -19.10 0.26
C SER A 80 -11.69 -17.65 -0.14
N THR A 81 -12.41 -16.72 0.49
CA THR A 81 -12.30 -15.31 0.15
C THR A 81 -11.87 -14.50 1.37
N VAL A 82 -10.94 -13.57 1.15
CA VAL A 82 -10.52 -12.65 2.20
C VAL A 82 -11.49 -11.48 2.17
N GLY A 83 -12.24 -11.31 3.24
CA GLY A 83 -13.22 -10.24 3.33
C GLY A 83 -12.78 -9.13 4.27
N THR A 84 -13.66 -8.17 4.47
CA THR A 84 -13.35 -7.03 5.31
C THR A 84 -13.06 -7.45 6.74
N ARG A 85 -13.73 -8.48 7.23
CA ARG A 85 -13.50 -8.93 8.59
C ARG A 85 -12.08 -9.43 8.79
N GLU A 86 -11.56 -10.24 7.86
CA GLU A 86 -10.21 -10.75 7.96
C GLU A 86 -9.20 -9.61 7.86
N ILE A 87 -9.46 -8.65 6.98
CA ILE A 87 -8.56 -7.52 6.82
C ILE A 87 -8.54 -6.66 8.07
N GLN A 88 -9.69 -6.38 8.66
CA GLN A 88 -9.74 -5.60 9.88
C GLN A 88 -9.00 -6.28 11.02
N THR A 89 -9.17 -7.58 11.15
CA THR A 89 -8.46 -8.31 12.19
C THR A 89 -6.96 -8.28 11.96
N ALA A 90 -6.54 -8.45 10.69
CA ALA A 90 -5.13 -8.41 10.36
C ALA A 90 -4.54 -7.03 10.66
N VAL A 91 -5.30 -5.97 10.36
CA VAL A 91 -4.85 -4.61 10.64
C VAL A 91 -4.62 -4.43 12.14
N ARG A 92 -5.52 -4.95 12.95
CA ARG A 92 -5.36 -4.84 14.40
C ARG A 92 -4.14 -5.59 14.91
N LEU A 93 -3.80 -6.70 14.27
CA LEU A 93 -2.64 -7.48 14.67
C LEU A 93 -1.31 -6.86 14.21
N ILE A 94 -1.31 -6.24 13.06
CA ILE A 94 -0.08 -5.73 12.46
C ILE A 94 0.26 -4.30 12.88
N LEU A 95 -0.73 -3.43 12.95
CA LEU A 95 -0.48 -2.02 13.24
C LEU A 95 -0.62 -1.71 14.72
N PRO A 96 0.13 -0.72 15.22
CA PRO A 96 -0.06 -0.25 16.60
C PRO A 96 -1.50 0.21 16.80
N GLY A 97 -1.99 0.07 18.02
CA GLY A 97 -3.39 0.33 18.32
C GLY A 97 -3.97 1.60 17.75
N GLU A 98 -3.25 2.69 17.90
CA GLU A 98 -3.77 3.96 17.44
C GLU A 98 -3.88 4.01 15.91
N LEU A 99 -2.87 3.50 15.23
CA LEU A 99 -2.91 3.45 13.77
C LEU A 99 -3.96 2.46 13.28
N ALA A 100 -4.14 1.36 14.01
CA ALA A 100 -5.14 0.38 13.64
C ALA A 100 -6.53 1.01 13.70
N LYS A 101 -6.80 1.79 14.74
CA LYS A 101 -8.10 2.45 14.88
C LYS A 101 -8.36 3.37 13.70
N HIS A 102 -7.38 4.18 13.33
CA HIS A 102 -7.55 5.10 12.21
C HIS A 102 -7.74 4.33 10.91
N ALA A 103 -6.97 3.28 10.70
CA ALA A 103 -7.07 2.51 9.47
C ALA A 103 -8.43 1.84 9.34
N ILE A 104 -8.93 1.27 10.43
CA ILE A 104 -10.22 0.59 10.40
C ILE A 104 -11.33 1.59 10.16
N SER A 105 -11.24 2.76 10.79
CA SER A 105 -12.23 3.80 10.59
C SER A 105 -12.27 4.23 9.13
N GLU A 106 -11.12 4.46 8.53
CA GLU A 106 -11.06 4.86 7.13
C GLU A 106 -11.55 3.74 6.21
N GLY A 107 -11.21 2.50 6.54
CA GLY A 107 -11.68 1.37 5.76
C GLY A 107 -13.19 1.22 5.82
N THR A 108 -13.77 1.44 6.99
CA THR A 108 -15.23 1.37 7.14
C THR A 108 -15.90 2.44 6.29
N LYS A 109 -15.35 3.65 6.30
CA LYS A 109 -15.88 4.71 5.46
C LYS A 109 -15.81 4.34 3.99
N ALA A 110 -14.69 3.75 3.57
CA ALA A 110 -14.50 3.37 2.19
C ALA A 110 -15.54 2.33 1.76
N VAL A 111 -15.79 1.35 2.62
CA VAL A 111 -16.77 0.31 2.30
C VAL A 111 -18.17 0.91 2.21
N ASN A 112 -18.51 1.78 3.15
CA ASN A 112 -19.80 2.42 3.14
C ASN A 112 -20.00 3.27 1.90
N LYS A 113 -18.96 3.97 1.49
CA LYS A 113 -19.03 4.78 0.29
C LYS A 113 -19.23 3.90 -0.95
N PHE A 114 -18.53 2.78 -0.99
CA PHE A 114 -18.66 1.86 -2.10
C PHE A 114 -20.10 1.34 -2.21
N HIS A 115 -20.68 0.97 -1.08
CA HIS A 115 -22.07 0.49 -1.08
C HIS A 115 -23.04 1.60 -1.48
N GLY A 116 -22.79 2.80 -1.00
CA GLY A 116 -23.63 3.92 -1.38
C GLY A 116 -23.61 4.19 -2.86
N GLU A 117 -22.44 4.07 -3.46
CA GLU A 117 -22.32 4.31 -4.88
C GLU A 117 -22.95 3.20 -5.71
N SER A 118 -22.92 1.99 -5.22
CA SER A 118 -23.48 0.91 -6.00
C SER A 118 -25.00 0.84 -5.83
N ALA A 119 -25.51 1.50 -4.85
CA ALA A 119 -26.95 1.53 -4.68
C ALA A 119 -27.57 2.53 -5.61
#